data_85cdff2dbb0a77f2d2bd3ff268e72bfa
#
_entry.id   85cdff2dbb0a77f2d2bd3ff268e72bfa
#
_cell.length_a   1.000
_cell.length_b   1.000
_cell.length_c   1.000
_cell.angle_alpha   90.00
_cell.angle_beta   90.00
_cell.angle_gamma   90.00
#
_symmetry.space_group_name_H-M   'P 1'
#
loop_
_entity.id
_entity.type
_entity.pdbx_description
1 polymer ?
#
loop_
_entity_poly.entity_id
_entity_poly.type
_entity_poly.pdbx_seq_one_letter_code
_entity_poly.pdbx_strand_id
1 'polypeptide(L)'
;MHRFQTRILRPAAVALAALAAVASPARAQAKITPETAAAVKAAFSADLDNLQQKFVGLAQAFPQDKYTWRPMDGVRSVSEVLVLAAMEGYGFIPSGFGGKPGIAQDEMGKLRSLTDKAQIIEHLNKAFAHAKKEVEAADPASLTGTRKMMGRDLTTPQVAVFIGGDLHEHLGQLIAYARMNHIVPPWSK
;
A
#
# COMPACT_ATOMS: atom_id res chain seq x y z
N MET A 1 -49.29 14.92 -76.92
CA MET A 1 -49.18 13.61 -76.31
C MET A 1 -48.12 13.68 -75.25
N HIS A 2 -48.48 13.98 -73.96
CA HIS A 2 -47.54 14.01 -72.85
C HIS A 2 -47.85 12.81 -71.91
N ARG A 3 -46.88 11.92 -71.77
CA ARG A 3 -46.92 10.78 -70.85
C ARG A 3 -46.48 11.28 -69.46
N PHE A 4 -47.39 11.22 -68.50
CA PHE A 4 -47.09 11.37 -67.11
C PHE A 4 -46.42 10.08 -66.60
N GLN A 5 -45.18 10.19 -66.09
CA GLN A 5 -44.53 9.12 -65.35
C GLN A 5 -44.82 9.33 -63.87
N THR A 6 -45.59 8.46 -63.28
CA THR A 6 -45.83 8.37 -61.82
C THR A 6 -44.58 7.78 -61.17
N ARG A 7 -43.89 8.57 -60.35
CA ARG A 7 -42.83 8.10 -59.46
C ARG A 7 -43.42 7.45 -58.22
N ILE A 8 -43.25 6.14 -58.11
CA ILE A 8 -43.60 5.37 -56.91
C ILE A 8 -42.54 5.64 -55.85
N LEU A 9 -42.91 6.36 -54.76
CA LEU A 9 -42.11 6.53 -53.58
C LEU A 9 -42.11 5.22 -52.79
N ARG A 10 -40.93 4.59 -52.64
CA ARG A 10 -40.71 3.45 -51.77
C ARG A 10 -40.56 3.99 -50.32
N PRO A 11 -41.27 3.46 -49.31
CA PRO A 11 -41.05 3.83 -47.92
C PRO A 11 -39.71 3.24 -47.45
N ALA A 12 -38.79 4.10 -46.98
CA ALA A 12 -37.58 3.68 -46.33
C ALA A 12 -37.97 3.15 -44.94
N ALA A 13 -37.79 1.86 -44.73
CA ALA A 13 -37.91 1.22 -43.44
C ALA A 13 -36.74 1.68 -42.54
N VAL A 14 -37.03 2.56 -41.58
CA VAL A 14 -36.09 2.92 -40.52
C VAL A 14 -36.02 1.76 -39.53
N ALA A 15 -34.95 0.96 -39.63
CA ALA A 15 -34.67 -0.07 -38.65
C ALA A 15 -34.12 0.64 -37.37
N LEU A 16 -34.97 0.76 -36.34
CA LEU A 16 -34.56 1.22 -35.02
C LEU A 16 -33.80 0.07 -34.33
N ALA A 17 -32.46 0.09 -34.40
CA ALA A 17 -31.63 -0.82 -33.61
C ALA A 17 -31.73 -0.42 -32.14
N ALA A 18 -32.51 -1.18 -31.36
CA ALA A 18 -32.52 -1.08 -29.90
C ALA A 18 -31.16 -1.53 -29.38
N LEU A 19 -30.28 -0.57 -28.98
CA LEU A 19 -29.09 -0.84 -28.19
C LEU A 19 -29.58 -1.34 -26.80
N ALA A 20 -29.64 -2.65 -26.62
CA ALA A 20 -29.76 -3.24 -25.30
C ALA A 20 -28.46 -2.90 -24.55
N ALA A 21 -28.50 -1.88 -23.70
CA ALA A 21 -27.44 -1.61 -22.74
C ALA A 21 -27.34 -2.85 -21.85
N VAL A 22 -26.36 -3.71 -22.09
CA VAL A 22 -25.97 -4.79 -21.19
C VAL A 22 -25.42 -4.09 -19.96
N ALA A 23 -26.28 -3.76 -19.00
CA ALA A 23 -25.88 -3.37 -17.66
C ALA A 23 -25.10 -4.57 -17.10
N SER A 24 -23.77 -4.50 -17.15
CA SER A 24 -22.94 -5.45 -16.42
C SER A 24 -23.43 -5.43 -14.98
N PRO A 25 -23.83 -6.56 -14.39
CA PRO A 25 -24.25 -6.58 -13.00
C PRO A 25 -23.06 -5.99 -12.22
N ALA A 26 -23.29 -4.86 -11.51
CA ALA A 26 -22.34 -4.36 -10.56
C ALA A 26 -21.97 -5.55 -9.69
N ARG A 27 -20.73 -6.06 -9.82
CA ARG A 27 -20.27 -7.16 -8.99
C ARG A 27 -20.42 -6.68 -7.57
N ALA A 28 -21.46 -7.17 -6.89
CA ALA A 28 -21.63 -6.92 -5.47
C ALA A 28 -20.32 -7.36 -4.83
N GLN A 29 -19.61 -6.41 -4.23
CA GLN A 29 -18.34 -6.69 -3.57
C GLN A 29 -18.62 -7.78 -2.54
N ALA A 30 -17.96 -8.93 -2.69
CA ALA A 30 -18.19 -10.07 -1.80
C ALA A 30 -18.01 -9.60 -0.36
N LYS A 31 -18.99 -9.91 0.50
CA LYS A 31 -18.91 -9.56 1.92
C LYS A 31 -17.68 -10.24 2.51
N ILE A 32 -16.85 -9.48 3.20
CA ILE A 32 -15.72 -10.03 3.95
C ILE A 32 -16.27 -10.74 5.17
N THR A 33 -15.99 -12.03 5.30
CA THR A 33 -16.33 -12.81 6.49
C THR A 33 -15.23 -12.70 7.55
N PRO A 34 -15.52 -12.98 8.84
CA PRO A 34 -14.48 -13.02 9.87
C PRO A 34 -13.33 -13.99 9.54
N GLU A 35 -13.62 -15.12 8.91
CA GLU A 35 -12.61 -16.11 8.48
C GLU A 35 -11.71 -15.53 7.37
N THR A 36 -12.29 -14.84 6.39
CA THR A 36 -11.51 -14.14 5.35
C THR A 36 -10.65 -13.05 5.97
N ALA A 37 -11.20 -12.26 6.89
CA ALA A 37 -10.46 -11.21 7.59
C ALA A 37 -9.30 -11.80 8.42
N ALA A 38 -9.53 -12.92 9.11
CA ALA A 38 -8.49 -13.63 9.86
C ALA A 38 -7.37 -14.14 8.96
N ALA A 39 -7.71 -14.73 7.80
CA ALA A 39 -6.72 -15.23 6.84
C ALA A 39 -5.86 -14.07 6.25
N VAL A 40 -6.50 -12.96 5.87
CA VAL A 40 -5.79 -11.77 5.38
C VAL A 40 -4.87 -11.19 6.46
N LYS A 41 -5.34 -11.08 7.71
CA LYS A 41 -4.57 -10.63 8.85
C LYS A 41 -3.34 -11.50 9.09
N ALA A 42 -3.48 -12.81 9.06
CA ALA A 42 -2.38 -13.74 9.25
C ALA A 42 -1.34 -13.63 8.11
N ALA A 43 -1.78 -13.55 6.86
CA ALA A 43 -0.89 -13.37 5.71
C ALA A 43 -0.14 -12.04 5.78
N PHE A 44 -0.82 -10.96 6.14
CA PHE A 44 -0.19 -9.65 6.27
C PHE A 44 0.79 -9.60 7.45
N SER A 45 0.47 -10.23 8.59
CA SER A 45 1.40 -10.34 9.74
C SER A 45 2.69 -11.08 9.36
N ALA A 46 2.59 -12.16 8.59
CA ALA A 46 3.76 -12.88 8.08
C ALA A 46 4.60 -12.04 7.10
N ASP A 47 3.96 -11.21 6.25
CA ASP A 47 4.67 -10.29 5.38
C ASP A 47 5.37 -9.17 6.15
N LEU A 48 4.77 -8.67 7.24
CA LEU A 48 5.43 -7.70 8.14
C LEU A 48 6.72 -8.27 8.75
N ASP A 49 6.77 -9.55 9.10
CA ASP A 49 7.99 -10.19 9.60
C ASP A 49 9.11 -10.19 8.53
N ASN A 50 8.76 -10.53 7.28
CA ASN A 50 9.68 -10.50 6.16
C ASN A 50 10.15 -9.08 5.83
N LEU A 51 9.24 -8.11 5.84
CA LEU A 51 9.54 -6.69 5.62
C LEU A 51 10.46 -6.15 6.71
N GLN A 52 10.18 -6.42 7.99
CA GLN A 52 11.04 -6.02 9.11
C GLN A 52 12.47 -6.52 8.92
N GLN A 53 12.65 -7.81 8.65
CA GLN A 53 13.97 -8.42 8.44
C GLN A 53 14.74 -7.71 7.32
N LYS A 54 14.06 -7.38 6.22
CA LYS A 54 14.68 -6.72 5.05
C LYS A 54 14.99 -5.25 5.31
N PHE A 55 14.08 -4.48 5.90
CA PHE A 55 14.33 -3.09 6.24
C PHE A 55 15.46 -2.95 7.26
N VAL A 56 15.44 -3.74 8.34
CA VAL A 56 16.49 -3.76 9.35
C VAL A 56 17.82 -4.24 8.76
N GLY A 57 17.80 -5.29 7.94
CA GLY A 57 18.98 -5.79 7.26
C GLY A 57 19.63 -4.76 6.35
N LEU A 58 18.85 -4.02 5.56
CA LEU A 58 19.37 -2.90 4.75
C LEU A 58 19.88 -1.76 5.63
N ALA A 59 19.13 -1.36 6.65
CA ALA A 59 19.58 -0.34 7.58
C ALA A 59 20.93 -0.68 8.19
N GLN A 60 21.15 -1.93 8.58
CA GLN A 60 22.44 -2.41 9.09
C GLN A 60 23.54 -2.41 8.02
N ALA A 61 23.20 -2.76 6.78
CA ALA A 61 24.17 -2.86 5.67
C ALA A 61 24.66 -1.48 5.20
N PHE A 62 23.84 -0.44 5.22
CA PHE A 62 24.28 0.92 4.90
C PHE A 62 25.24 1.45 5.98
N PRO A 63 26.43 1.99 5.61
CA PRO A 63 27.28 2.72 6.56
C PRO A 63 26.65 4.07 6.92
N GLN A 64 27.00 4.62 8.09
CA GLN A 64 26.40 5.87 8.62
C GLN A 64 26.51 7.05 7.66
N ASP A 65 27.61 7.19 6.96
CA ASP A 65 27.85 8.27 6.00
C ASP A 65 26.93 8.23 4.78
N LYS A 66 26.25 7.08 4.53
CA LYS A 66 25.28 6.92 3.45
C LYS A 66 23.83 7.21 3.86
N TYR A 67 23.56 7.49 5.11
CA TYR A 67 22.18 7.72 5.56
C TYR A 67 21.56 8.99 4.97
N THR A 68 22.35 10.00 4.68
CA THR A 68 21.89 11.23 4.00
C THR A 68 22.02 11.18 2.48
N TRP A 69 22.59 10.09 1.93
CA TRP A 69 22.75 9.92 0.49
C TRP A 69 21.38 9.75 -0.20
N ARG A 70 21.23 10.36 -1.36
CA ARG A 70 20.10 10.25 -2.27
C ARG A 70 20.60 10.22 -3.73
N PRO A 71 19.89 9.55 -4.66
CA PRO A 71 20.38 9.42 -6.05
C PRO A 71 20.29 10.74 -6.82
N MET A 72 19.38 11.64 -6.43
CA MET A 72 19.21 12.97 -7.04
C MET A 72 18.43 13.90 -6.11
N ASP A 73 18.45 15.18 -6.39
CA ASP A 73 17.66 16.16 -5.66
C ASP A 73 16.15 15.88 -5.78
N GLY A 74 15.41 16.21 -4.73
CA GLY A 74 13.95 16.04 -4.70
C GLY A 74 13.46 14.64 -4.37
N VAL A 75 14.34 13.63 -4.27
CA VAL A 75 13.96 12.28 -3.81
C VAL A 75 14.44 12.04 -2.36
N ARG A 76 13.79 11.11 -1.68
CA ARG A 76 14.15 10.75 -0.30
C ARG A 76 15.56 10.17 -0.21
N SER A 77 16.28 10.52 0.85
CA SER A 77 17.54 9.87 1.22
C SER A 77 17.31 8.48 1.83
N VAL A 78 18.38 7.73 2.07
CA VAL A 78 18.32 6.43 2.75
C VAL A 78 17.63 6.55 4.11
N SER A 79 18.03 7.52 4.95
CA SER A 79 17.40 7.72 6.27
C SER A 79 15.92 8.11 6.16
N GLU A 80 15.57 8.98 5.21
CA GLU A 80 14.18 9.40 5.02
C GLU A 80 13.26 8.25 4.59
N VAL A 81 13.73 7.29 3.80
CA VAL A 81 12.95 6.10 3.44
C VAL A 81 12.83 5.15 4.63
N LEU A 82 13.92 4.91 5.39
CA LEU A 82 13.90 4.06 6.57
C LEU A 82 13.00 4.63 7.68
N VAL A 83 13.08 5.95 7.91
CA VAL A 83 12.22 6.66 8.85
C VAL A 83 10.75 6.60 8.42
N LEU A 84 10.45 6.73 7.14
CA LEU A 84 9.09 6.60 6.62
C LEU A 84 8.50 5.23 6.95
N ALA A 85 9.25 4.14 6.68
CA ALA A 85 8.81 2.79 7.05
C ALA A 85 8.57 2.63 8.57
N ALA A 86 9.41 3.24 9.42
CA ALA A 86 9.18 3.25 10.86
C ALA A 86 7.90 4.04 11.24
N MET A 87 7.67 5.21 10.62
CA MET A 87 6.45 5.99 10.85
C MET A 87 5.18 5.25 10.43
N GLU A 88 5.25 4.50 9.33
CA GLU A 88 4.15 3.63 8.88
C GLU A 88 3.88 2.51 9.89
N GLY A 89 4.93 1.89 10.44
CA GLY A 89 4.83 0.88 11.48
C GLY A 89 4.18 1.42 12.76
N TYR A 90 4.48 2.65 13.14
CA TYR A 90 3.86 3.27 14.33
C TYR A 90 2.42 3.75 14.11
N GLY A 91 2.02 4.12 12.91
CA GLY A 91 0.73 4.79 12.71
C GLY A 91 -0.11 4.25 11.55
N PHE A 92 0.44 4.20 10.35
CA PHE A 92 -0.32 3.87 9.16
C PHE A 92 -0.81 2.43 9.14
N ILE A 93 0.05 1.47 9.47
CA ILE A 93 -0.30 0.04 9.57
C ILE A 93 -1.36 -0.19 10.66
N PRO A 94 -1.15 0.23 11.92
CA PRO A 94 -2.16 0.08 12.96
C PRO A 94 -3.52 0.65 12.55
N SER A 95 -3.55 1.86 11.98
CA SER A 95 -4.81 2.52 11.57
C SER A 95 -5.60 1.71 10.55
N GLY A 96 -4.93 1.02 9.65
CA GLY A 96 -5.55 0.15 8.65
C GLY A 96 -6.29 -1.05 9.25
N PHE A 97 -5.89 -1.50 10.43
CA PHE A 97 -6.50 -2.62 11.16
C PHE A 97 -7.29 -2.18 12.40
N GLY A 98 -7.49 -0.87 12.58
CA GLY A 98 -8.24 -0.31 13.72
C GLY A 98 -7.48 -0.24 15.03
N GLY A 99 -6.15 -0.41 14.95
CA GLY A 99 -5.23 -0.27 16.07
C GLY A 99 -4.91 1.19 16.39
N LYS A 100 -4.05 1.38 17.38
CA LYS A 100 -3.65 2.71 17.90
C LYS A 100 -2.22 3.05 17.45
N PRO A 101 -1.90 4.36 17.35
CA PRO A 101 -0.51 4.78 17.13
C PRO A 101 0.43 4.31 18.26
N GLY A 102 1.65 3.93 17.92
CA GLY A 102 2.67 3.43 18.85
C GLY A 102 3.46 4.52 19.56
N ILE A 103 3.44 5.75 19.03
CA ILE A 103 4.10 6.92 19.62
C ILE A 103 3.21 8.15 19.47
N ALA A 104 3.50 9.18 20.25
CA ALA A 104 2.78 10.46 20.21
C ALA A 104 3.09 11.24 18.90
N GLN A 105 2.19 12.14 18.53
CA GLN A 105 2.30 12.92 17.30
C GLN A 105 3.55 13.83 17.24
N ASP A 106 3.96 14.38 18.39
CA ASP A 106 5.18 15.20 18.47
C ASP A 106 6.45 14.35 18.32
N GLU A 107 6.47 13.13 18.86
CA GLU A 107 7.55 12.17 18.64
C GLU A 107 7.63 11.74 17.16
N MET A 108 6.46 11.50 16.53
CA MET A 108 6.39 11.21 15.10
C MET A 108 7.00 12.36 14.26
N GLY A 109 6.79 13.61 14.69
CA GLY A 109 7.40 14.79 14.05
C GLY A 109 8.93 14.81 14.15
N LYS A 110 9.48 14.43 15.30
CA LYS A 110 10.92 14.38 15.53
C LYS A 110 11.64 13.31 14.70
N LEU A 111 10.96 12.18 14.43
CA LEU A 111 11.54 11.12 13.60
C LEU A 111 11.89 11.59 12.18
N ARG A 112 11.13 12.52 11.61
CA ARG A 112 11.30 12.97 10.21
C ARG A 112 12.70 13.49 9.87
N SER A 113 13.41 14.03 10.85
CA SER A 113 14.76 14.58 10.69
C SER A 113 15.88 13.64 11.18
N LEU A 114 15.52 12.42 11.59
CA LEU A 114 16.48 11.48 12.15
C LEU A 114 17.40 10.92 11.06
N THR A 115 18.71 10.98 11.32
CA THR A 115 19.75 10.46 10.41
C THR A 115 20.71 9.49 11.09
N ASP A 116 20.64 9.37 12.43
CA ASP A 116 21.47 8.45 13.19
C ASP A 116 21.05 7.00 12.94
N LYS A 117 22.00 6.20 12.47
CA LYS A 117 21.79 4.80 12.11
C LYS A 117 21.26 3.96 13.26
N ALA A 118 21.86 4.09 14.44
CA ALA A 118 21.50 3.24 15.58
C ALA A 118 20.06 3.54 16.04
N GLN A 119 19.69 4.80 16.12
CA GLN A 119 18.35 5.22 16.48
C GLN A 119 17.33 4.81 15.42
N ILE A 120 17.64 4.93 14.12
CA ILE A 120 16.72 4.49 13.05
C ILE A 120 16.48 2.98 13.12
N ILE A 121 17.51 2.17 13.34
CA ILE A 121 17.37 0.72 13.50
C ILE A 121 16.50 0.38 14.73
N GLU A 122 16.71 1.08 15.83
CA GLU A 122 15.89 0.92 17.03
C GLU A 122 14.40 1.24 16.75
N HIS A 123 14.13 2.37 16.08
CA HIS A 123 12.77 2.76 15.70
C HIS A 123 12.12 1.78 14.72
N LEU A 124 12.85 1.26 13.73
CA LEU A 124 12.34 0.23 12.81
C LEU A 124 11.89 -1.00 13.60
N ASN A 125 12.74 -1.52 14.50
CA ASN A 125 12.38 -2.69 15.30
C ASN A 125 11.14 -2.44 16.18
N LYS A 126 11.08 -1.31 16.88
CA LYS A 126 9.93 -0.95 17.72
C LYS A 126 8.65 -0.75 16.90
N ALA A 127 8.75 -0.10 15.74
CA ALA A 127 7.63 0.22 14.89
C ALA A 127 7.01 -1.04 14.26
N PHE A 128 7.82 -1.93 13.73
CA PHE A 128 7.32 -3.20 13.18
C PHE A 128 6.75 -4.13 14.26
N ALA A 129 7.38 -4.18 15.44
CA ALA A 129 6.84 -4.95 16.57
C ALA A 129 5.49 -4.38 17.03
N HIS A 130 5.35 -3.05 17.07
CA HIS A 130 4.09 -2.39 17.40
C HIS A 130 3.03 -2.67 16.32
N ALA A 131 3.36 -2.47 15.04
CA ALA A 131 2.45 -2.75 13.93
C ALA A 131 1.91 -4.18 13.97
N LYS A 132 2.81 -5.15 14.13
CA LYS A 132 2.45 -6.56 14.22
C LYS A 132 1.52 -6.83 15.39
N LYS A 133 1.84 -6.32 16.57
CA LYS A 133 0.98 -6.44 17.77
C LYS A 133 -0.43 -5.91 17.51
N GLU A 134 -0.57 -4.73 16.93
CA GLU A 134 -1.87 -4.12 16.65
C GLU A 134 -2.65 -4.89 15.59
N VAL A 135 -1.97 -5.38 14.53
CA VAL A 135 -2.58 -6.24 13.51
C VAL A 135 -3.06 -7.55 14.13
N GLU A 136 -2.25 -8.21 14.95
CA GLU A 136 -2.59 -9.48 15.60
C GLU A 136 -3.71 -9.33 16.63
N ALA A 137 -3.78 -8.20 17.33
CA ALA A 137 -4.82 -7.91 18.33
C ALA A 137 -6.18 -7.56 17.68
N ALA A 138 -6.20 -7.18 16.40
CA ALA A 138 -7.46 -6.81 15.72
C ALA A 138 -8.43 -7.99 15.67
N ASP A 139 -9.66 -7.80 16.18
CA ASP A 139 -10.71 -8.80 16.10
C ASP A 139 -11.18 -8.98 14.65
N PRO A 140 -11.12 -10.21 14.07
CA PRO A 140 -11.58 -10.47 12.72
C PRO A 140 -13.03 -10.04 12.46
N ALA A 141 -13.92 -10.11 13.45
CA ALA A 141 -15.29 -9.66 13.31
C ALA A 141 -15.39 -8.14 13.05
N SER A 142 -14.49 -7.34 13.66
CA SER A 142 -14.40 -5.90 13.44
C SER A 142 -13.81 -5.51 12.07
N LEU A 143 -13.20 -6.46 11.37
CA LEU A 143 -12.52 -6.28 10.09
C LEU A 143 -13.40 -6.66 8.88
N THR A 144 -14.67 -6.98 9.08
CA THR A 144 -15.58 -7.36 7.98
C THR A 144 -16.13 -6.17 7.20
N GLY A 145 -16.06 -4.97 7.74
CA GLY A 145 -16.47 -3.72 7.11
C GLY A 145 -15.37 -3.06 6.28
N THR A 146 -15.60 -1.79 5.92
CA THR A 146 -14.60 -0.94 5.27
C THR A 146 -13.96 0.02 6.28
N ARG A 147 -12.76 0.48 5.94
CA ARG A 147 -12.02 1.53 6.67
C ARG A 147 -11.65 2.66 5.74
N LYS A 148 -11.79 3.88 6.24
CA LYS A 148 -11.38 5.07 5.48
C LYS A 148 -9.87 5.26 5.60
N MET A 149 -9.16 5.11 4.46
CA MET A 149 -7.73 5.35 4.36
C MET A 149 -7.45 6.24 3.14
N MET A 150 -6.70 7.31 3.33
CA MET A 150 -6.36 8.27 2.28
C MET A 150 -7.58 8.72 1.46
N GLY A 151 -8.72 8.99 2.14
CA GLY A 151 -9.97 9.41 1.52
C GLY A 151 -10.78 8.31 0.81
N ARG A 152 -10.32 7.05 0.85
CA ARG A 152 -10.97 5.89 0.19
C ARG A 152 -11.53 4.95 1.24
N ASP A 153 -12.68 4.34 0.95
CA ASP A 153 -13.25 3.26 1.77
C ASP A 153 -12.71 1.93 1.25
N LEU A 154 -11.87 1.28 2.06
CA LEU A 154 -11.17 0.04 1.71
C LEU A 154 -11.63 -1.12 2.58
N THR A 155 -11.85 -2.27 1.98
CA THR A 155 -12.04 -3.56 2.69
C THR A 155 -10.71 -4.04 3.27
N THR A 156 -10.73 -4.93 4.25
CA THR A 156 -9.50 -5.47 4.88
C THR A 156 -8.50 -6.06 3.88
N PRO A 157 -8.88 -6.85 2.86
CA PRO A 157 -7.94 -7.26 1.82
C PRO A 157 -7.33 -6.09 1.04
N GLN A 158 -8.14 -5.06 0.73
CA GLN A 158 -7.65 -3.87 0.03
C GLN A 158 -6.68 -3.05 0.91
N VAL A 159 -6.95 -2.97 2.22
CA VAL A 159 -6.05 -2.34 3.20
C VAL A 159 -4.70 -3.06 3.22
N ALA A 160 -4.71 -4.40 3.34
CA ALA A 160 -3.48 -5.19 3.37
C ALA A 160 -2.66 -5.03 2.09
N VAL A 161 -3.30 -5.08 0.91
CA VAL A 161 -2.63 -4.86 -0.38
C VAL A 161 -2.10 -3.44 -0.51
N PHE A 162 -2.87 -2.43 -0.07
CA PHE A 162 -2.48 -1.03 -0.16
C PHE A 162 -1.26 -0.71 0.71
N ILE A 163 -1.29 -1.10 1.99
CA ILE A 163 -0.19 -0.87 2.93
C ILE A 163 1.02 -1.73 2.57
N GLY A 164 0.82 -3.02 2.28
CA GLY A 164 1.89 -3.93 1.90
C GLY A 164 2.57 -3.48 0.60
N GLY A 165 1.79 -3.04 -0.40
CA GLY A 165 2.32 -2.48 -1.65
C GLY A 165 3.22 -1.29 -1.42
N ASP A 166 2.79 -0.32 -0.62
CA ASP A 166 3.55 0.89 -0.26
C ASP A 166 4.88 0.54 0.44
N LEU A 167 4.85 -0.35 1.43
CA LEU A 167 6.06 -0.84 2.09
C LEU A 167 7.01 -1.56 1.12
N HIS A 168 6.49 -2.38 0.21
CA HIS A 168 7.31 -3.07 -0.79
C HIS A 168 7.91 -2.09 -1.81
N GLU A 169 7.21 -1.00 -2.17
CA GLU A 169 7.77 0.07 -3.00
C GLU A 169 8.95 0.75 -2.30
N HIS A 170 8.82 1.10 -1.01
CA HIS A 170 9.90 1.67 -0.21
C HIS A 170 11.07 0.70 -0.02
N LEU A 171 10.81 -0.59 0.18
CA LEU A 171 11.85 -1.62 0.22
C LEU A 171 12.58 -1.72 -1.12
N GLY A 172 11.85 -1.72 -2.24
CA GLY A 172 12.42 -1.71 -3.60
C GLY A 172 13.32 -0.50 -3.84
N GLN A 173 12.89 0.68 -3.38
CA GLN A 173 13.69 1.90 -3.42
C GLN A 173 15.01 1.76 -2.65
N LEU A 174 14.98 1.24 -1.43
CA LEU A 174 16.19 1.00 -0.63
C LEU A 174 17.11 -0.06 -1.25
N ILE A 175 16.56 -1.13 -1.85
CA ILE A 175 17.34 -2.13 -2.58
C ILE A 175 18.09 -1.49 -3.76
N ALA A 176 17.42 -0.61 -4.52
CA ALA A 176 18.05 0.13 -5.60
C ALA A 176 19.16 1.05 -5.07
N TYR A 177 18.93 1.77 -3.97
CA TYR A 177 19.92 2.62 -3.33
C TYR A 177 21.13 1.83 -2.83
N ALA A 178 20.92 0.66 -2.22
CA ALA A 178 22.00 -0.23 -1.78
C ALA A 178 22.90 -0.61 -2.97
N ARG A 179 22.30 -1.11 -4.07
CA ARG A 179 23.05 -1.49 -5.28
C ARG A 179 23.81 -0.32 -5.92
N MET A 180 23.21 0.87 -5.96
CA MET A 180 23.89 2.09 -6.45
C MET A 180 25.09 2.50 -5.59
N ASN A 181 25.12 2.11 -4.31
CA ASN A 181 26.22 2.30 -3.39
C ASN A 181 27.13 1.07 -3.24
N HIS A 182 27.04 0.08 -4.16
CA HIS A 182 27.79 -1.18 -4.13
C HIS A 182 27.56 -2.00 -2.85
N ILE A 183 26.41 -1.85 -2.21
CA ILE A 183 26.00 -2.62 -1.03
C ILE A 183 25.12 -3.77 -1.51
N VAL A 184 25.54 -5.02 -1.23
CA VAL A 184 24.76 -6.23 -1.54
C VAL A 184 23.71 -6.41 -0.44
N PRO A 185 22.40 -6.48 -0.77
CA PRO A 185 21.36 -6.78 0.21
C PRO A 185 21.69 -8.10 0.95
N PRO A 186 21.53 -8.18 2.29
CA PRO A 186 21.96 -9.33 3.09
C PRO A 186 21.39 -10.69 2.66
N TRP A 187 20.23 -10.70 2.02
CA TRP A 187 19.56 -11.92 1.53
C TRP A 187 19.91 -12.28 0.08
N SER A 188 20.77 -11.51 -0.60
CA SER A 188 21.15 -11.72 -2.01
C SER A 188 22.50 -12.44 -2.16
N LYS A 189 22.94 -13.16 -1.13
CA LYS A 189 24.19 -13.94 -1.12
C LYS A 189 23.97 -15.32 -1.72
#